data_bf0bd09fb7b6ace503d3dc97b2a67026
#
_entry.id   bf0bd09fb7b6ace503d3dc97b2a67026
#
_cell.length_a   1.000
_cell.length_b   1.000
_cell.length_c   1.000
_cell.angle_alpha   90.00
_cell.angle_beta   90.00
_cell.angle_gamma   90.00
#
_symmetry.space_group_name_H-M   'P 1'
#
loop_
_entity.id
_entity.type
_entity.pdbx_description
1 polymer ?
#
loop_
_entity_poly.entity_id
_entity_poly.type
_entity_poly.pdbx_seq_one_letter_code
_entity_poly.pdbx_strand_id
1 'polypeptide(L)'
;MKHRIVTAAQMKEIERAGDAHGLPYLQMMENAGIAAYAELQKQFSHPGRLLVVCGKGNNGGDGFVIARTAAKDDWNVTVLLAEGEPKTSDAILNFERLHSLPVPICTDCSVLETQHFDAAVDALYGTGFHGEPVSYTHLRAH
;
A
#
# COMPACT_ATOMS: atom_id res chain seq x y z
N MET A 1 -6.60 -15.80 12.04
CA MET A 1 -5.77 -14.59 11.92
C MET A 1 -6.58 -13.48 11.29
N LYS A 2 -6.46 -12.29 11.82
CA LYS A 2 -7.16 -11.14 11.26
C LYS A 2 -6.33 -10.49 10.17
N HIS A 3 -6.96 -10.21 9.05
CA HIS A 3 -6.35 -9.39 8.00
C HIS A 3 -6.71 -7.94 8.29
N ARG A 4 -5.70 -7.08 8.36
CA ARG A 4 -5.90 -5.66 8.60
C ARG A 4 -5.62 -4.87 7.35
N ILE A 5 -6.36 -3.79 7.17
CA ILE A 5 -6.23 -2.91 6.03
C ILE A 5 -5.91 -1.50 6.49
N VAL A 6 -4.95 -0.88 5.81
CA VAL A 6 -4.75 0.56 5.85
C VAL A 6 -5.39 1.10 4.58
N THR A 7 -6.37 1.98 4.71
CA THR A 7 -7.16 2.42 3.57
C THR A 7 -6.63 3.69 2.95
N ALA A 8 -6.99 3.91 1.68
CA ALA A 8 -6.68 5.15 0.99
C ALA A 8 -7.30 6.36 1.70
N ALA A 9 -8.45 6.19 2.35
CA ALA A 9 -9.09 7.28 3.09
C ALA A 9 -8.24 7.72 4.27
N GLN A 10 -7.63 6.78 4.98
CA GLN A 10 -6.72 7.10 6.08
C GLN A 10 -5.47 7.81 5.59
N MET A 11 -4.92 7.36 4.48
CA MET A 11 -3.75 8.00 3.87
C MET A 11 -4.08 9.40 3.41
N LYS A 12 -5.26 9.62 2.83
CA LYS A 12 -5.69 10.95 2.41
C LYS A 12 -5.81 11.92 3.59
N GLU A 13 -6.28 11.45 4.72
CA GLU A 13 -6.38 12.29 5.90
C GLU A 13 -5.01 12.75 6.36
N ILE A 14 -4.03 11.86 6.32
CA ILE A 14 -2.64 12.18 6.67
C ILE A 14 -2.05 13.17 5.66
N GLU A 15 -2.30 12.97 4.38
CA GLU A 15 -1.83 13.87 3.32
C GLU A 15 -2.41 15.26 3.46
N ARG A 16 -3.70 15.36 3.80
CA ARG A 16 -4.36 16.64 4.00
C ARG A 16 -3.73 17.39 5.17
N ALA A 17 -3.43 16.70 6.25
CA ALA A 17 -2.77 17.31 7.39
C ALA A 17 -1.37 17.82 7.01
N GLY A 18 -0.64 17.04 6.18
CA GLY A 18 0.66 17.45 5.67
C GLY A 18 0.57 18.68 4.77
N ASP A 19 -0.42 18.72 3.89
CA ASP A 19 -0.63 19.87 2.99
C ASP A 19 -0.88 21.14 3.77
N ALA A 20 -1.61 21.06 4.86
CA ALA A 20 -1.88 22.21 5.72
C ALA A 20 -0.59 22.80 6.31
N HIS A 21 0.50 22.07 6.30
CA HIS A 21 1.81 22.53 6.75
C HIS A 21 2.75 22.92 5.59
N GLY A 22 2.24 22.94 4.35
CA GLY A 22 3.01 23.37 3.18
C GLY A 22 4.07 22.41 2.70
N LEU A 23 3.93 21.11 2.99
CA LEU A 23 4.89 20.11 2.53
C LEU A 23 4.75 19.83 1.03
N PRO A 24 5.85 19.55 0.31
CA PRO A 24 5.77 19.08 -1.09
C PRO A 24 4.95 17.78 -1.17
N TYR A 25 4.24 17.60 -2.27
CA TYR A 25 3.40 16.41 -2.46
C TYR A 25 4.17 15.10 -2.33
N LEU A 26 5.37 15.06 -2.88
CA LEU A 26 6.20 13.85 -2.77
C LEU A 26 6.52 13.53 -1.31
N GLN A 27 6.84 14.56 -0.52
CA GLN A 27 7.12 14.37 0.91
C GLN A 27 5.85 13.95 1.66
N MET A 28 4.69 14.50 1.29
CA MET A 28 3.43 14.09 1.90
C MET A 28 3.15 12.61 1.61
N MET A 29 3.43 12.15 0.39
CA MET A 29 3.28 10.76 0.02
C MET A 29 4.18 9.85 0.87
N GLU A 30 5.43 10.27 1.06
CA GLU A 30 6.37 9.54 1.91
C GLU A 30 5.86 9.48 3.36
N ASN A 31 5.44 10.61 3.89
CA ASN A 31 4.94 10.69 5.26
C ASN A 31 3.67 9.86 5.45
N ALA A 32 2.77 9.89 4.47
CA ALA A 32 1.53 9.12 4.52
C ALA A 32 1.82 7.62 4.54
N GLY A 33 2.72 7.18 3.69
CA GLY A 33 3.09 5.76 3.63
C GLY A 33 3.76 5.28 4.92
N ILE A 34 4.67 6.07 5.46
CA ILE A 34 5.35 5.75 6.72
C ILE A 34 4.36 5.68 7.87
N ALA A 35 3.43 6.64 7.95
CA ALA A 35 2.42 6.65 9.01
C ALA A 35 1.47 5.47 8.89
N ALA A 36 1.08 5.14 7.66
CA ALA A 36 0.22 3.98 7.42
C ALA A 36 0.93 2.68 7.80
N TYR A 37 2.22 2.56 7.49
CA TYR A 37 2.98 1.41 7.91
C TYR A 37 3.08 1.31 9.44
N ALA A 38 3.23 2.45 10.12
CA ALA A 38 3.27 2.46 11.58
C ALA A 38 1.96 1.92 12.17
N GLU A 39 0.82 2.23 11.56
CA GLU A 39 -0.47 1.67 11.98
C GLU A 39 -0.53 0.16 11.76
N LEU A 40 -0.03 -0.31 10.61
CA LEU A 40 0.06 -1.74 10.35
C LEU A 40 0.94 -2.43 11.41
N GLN A 41 2.06 -1.83 11.73
CA GLN A 41 3.04 -2.37 12.67
C GLN A 41 2.44 -2.58 14.06
N LYS A 42 1.51 -1.72 14.47
CA LYS A 42 0.83 -1.87 15.77
C LYS A 42 -0.05 -3.11 15.84
N GLN A 43 -0.46 -3.65 14.70
CA GLN A 43 -1.37 -4.78 14.62
C GLN A 43 -0.65 -6.12 14.65
N PHE A 44 0.65 -6.15 14.43
CA PHE A 44 1.42 -7.38 14.28
C PHE A 44 2.68 -7.33 15.12
N SER A 45 2.91 -8.38 15.91
CA SER A 45 4.10 -8.47 16.75
C SER A 45 5.37 -8.81 15.96
N HIS A 46 5.20 -9.43 14.79
CA HIS A 46 6.31 -9.83 13.93
C HIS A 46 5.98 -9.54 12.47
N PRO A 47 6.99 -9.25 11.64
CA PRO A 47 6.78 -9.16 10.20
C PRO A 47 6.23 -10.46 9.66
N GLY A 48 5.37 -10.36 8.67
CA GLY A 48 4.77 -11.49 8.00
C GLY A 48 4.73 -11.26 6.50
N ARG A 49 3.69 -11.79 5.86
CA ARG A 49 3.48 -11.64 4.43
C ARG A 49 2.44 -10.54 4.18
N LEU A 50 2.83 -9.55 3.39
CA LEU A 50 2.00 -8.37 3.11
C LEU A 50 1.69 -8.29 1.62
N LEU A 51 0.42 -8.09 1.32
CA LEU A 51 -0.03 -7.75 -0.03
C LEU A 51 -0.36 -6.26 -0.07
N VAL A 52 0.17 -5.55 -1.05
CA VAL A 52 -0.17 -4.15 -1.28
C VAL A 52 -0.82 -4.05 -2.65
N VAL A 53 -2.10 -3.68 -2.68
CA VAL A 53 -2.86 -3.54 -3.93
C VAL A 53 -2.84 -2.07 -4.33
N CYS A 54 -2.22 -1.77 -5.46
CA CYS A 54 -1.96 -0.39 -5.89
C CYS A 54 -2.76 -0.05 -7.13
N GLY A 55 -3.39 1.12 -7.12
CA GLY A 55 -3.95 1.74 -8.29
C GLY A 55 -2.89 2.48 -9.10
N LYS A 56 -3.30 3.08 -10.21
CA LYS A 56 -2.38 3.76 -11.14
C LYS A 56 -2.12 5.23 -10.78
N GLY A 57 -2.85 5.77 -9.83
CA GLY A 57 -2.72 7.16 -9.39
C GLY A 57 -1.89 7.31 -8.12
N ASN A 58 -2.05 8.46 -7.46
CA ASN A 58 -1.27 8.79 -6.26
C ASN A 58 -1.58 7.87 -5.07
N ASN A 59 -2.77 7.30 -5.00
CA ASN A 59 -3.08 6.31 -3.95
C ASN A 59 -2.16 5.09 -4.08
N GLY A 60 -1.90 4.66 -5.32
CA GLY A 60 -0.94 3.61 -5.59
C GLY A 60 0.47 4.02 -5.14
N GLY A 61 0.81 5.30 -5.34
CA GLY A 61 2.09 5.83 -4.87
C GLY A 61 2.27 5.68 -3.37
N ASP A 62 1.23 5.97 -2.60
CA ASP A 62 1.24 5.74 -1.15
C ASP A 62 1.48 4.26 -0.85
N GLY A 63 0.85 3.38 -1.63
CA GLY A 63 1.05 1.93 -1.51
C GLY A 63 2.49 1.52 -1.77
N PHE A 64 3.15 2.14 -2.75
CA PHE A 64 4.57 1.85 -3.03
C PHE A 64 5.47 2.26 -1.86
N VAL A 65 5.16 3.37 -1.20
CA VAL A 65 5.91 3.79 -0.01
C VAL A 65 5.72 2.78 1.12
N ILE A 66 4.49 2.32 1.33
CA ILE A 66 4.21 1.30 2.35
C ILE A 66 4.99 0.02 2.03
N ALA A 67 4.93 -0.43 0.77
CA ALA A 67 5.62 -1.64 0.34
C ALA A 67 7.14 -1.55 0.59
N ARG A 68 7.73 -0.42 0.23
CA ARG A 68 9.17 -0.19 0.44
C ARG A 68 9.53 -0.18 1.91
N THR A 69 8.73 0.52 2.71
CA THR A 69 8.97 0.64 4.15
C THR A 69 8.86 -0.72 4.84
N ALA A 70 7.83 -1.47 4.50
CA ALA A 70 7.62 -2.80 5.06
C ALA A 70 8.72 -3.78 4.63
N ALA A 71 9.12 -3.75 3.36
CA ALA A 71 10.18 -4.63 2.87
C ALA A 71 11.51 -4.38 3.58
N LYS A 72 11.81 -3.13 3.89
CA LYS A 72 13.02 -2.79 4.65
C LYS A 72 12.95 -3.22 6.10
N ASP A 73 11.74 -3.49 6.59
CA ASP A 73 11.51 -3.94 7.96
C ASP A 73 11.18 -5.44 8.01
N ASP A 74 11.70 -6.17 7.05
CA ASP A 74 11.67 -7.63 6.97
C ASP A 74 10.30 -8.25 6.66
N TRP A 75 9.33 -7.48 6.23
CA TRP A 75 8.11 -8.05 5.70
C TRP A 75 8.36 -8.70 4.33
N ASN A 76 7.67 -9.79 4.09
CA ASN A 76 7.66 -10.43 2.78
C ASN A 76 6.55 -9.77 1.96
N VAL A 77 6.90 -8.79 1.16
CA VAL A 77 5.93 -7.92 0.48
C VAL A 77 5.73 -8.34 -0.97
N THR A 78 4.48 -8.37 -1.39
CA THR A 78 4.10 -8.52 -2.80
C THR A 78 3.24 -7.33 -3.18
N VAL A 79 3.51 -6.71 -4.32
CA VAL A 79 2.72 -5.61 -4.86
C VAL A 79 1.88 -6.14 -6.02
N LEU A 80 0.58 -5.82 -6.00
CA LEU A 80 -0.33 -6.11 -7.10
C LEU A 80 -0.74 -4.80 -7.76
N LEU A 81 -0.40 -4.64 -9.04
CA LEU A 81 -0.80 -3.48 -9.83
C LEU A 81 -2.17 -3.76 -10.44
N ALA A 82 -3.22 -3.45 -9.70
CA ALA A 82 -4.59 -3.80 -10.10
C ALA A 82 -5.09 -3.01 -11.32
N GLU A 83 -4.49 -1.86 -11.60
CA GLU A 83 -4.85 -0.99 -12.73
C GLU A 83 -3.67 -0.79 -13.69
N GLY A 84 -2.64 -1.62 -13.60
CA GLY A 84 -1.44 -1.48 -14.39
C GLY A 84 -0.44 -0.51 -13.76
N GLU A 85 0.53 -0.08 -14.56
CA GLU A 85 1.62 0.75 -14.07
C GLU A 85 1.16 2.14 -13.65
N PRO A 86 1.88 2.77 -12.70
CA PRO A 86 1.54 4.10 -12.22
C PRO A 86 1.61 5.16 -13.33
N LYS A 87 0.74 6.16 -13.23
CA LYS A 87 0.62 7.23 -14.24
C LYS A 87 1.00 8.60 -13.74
N THR A 88 1.10 8.82 -12.43
CA THR A 88 1.48 10.13 -11.88
C THR A 88 2.98 10.15 -11.59
N SER A 89 3.57 11.35 -11.65
CA SER A 89 5.03 11.48 -11.46
C SER A 89 5.50 10.98 -10.10
N ASP A 90 4.77 11.29 -9.04
CA ASP A 90 5.17 10.88 -7.69
C ASP A 90 5.00 9.37 -7.49
N ALA A 91 3.94 8.80 -8.06
CA ALA A 91 3.74 7.35 -8.00
C ALA A 91 4.81 6.61 -8.81
N ILE A 92 5.14 7.12 -9.99
CA ILE A 92 6.20 6.52 -10.83
C ILE A 92 7.54 6.52 -10.09
N LEU A 93 7.89 7.62 -9.46
CA LEU A 93 9.15 7.72 -8.71
C LEU A 93 9.18 6.68 -7.58
N ASN A 94 8.10 6.56 -6.83
CA ASN A 94 8.05 5.59 -5.74
C ASN A 94 8.02 4.14 -6.24
N PHE A 95 7.42 3.92 -7.40
CA PHE A 95 7.47 2.61 -8.05
C PHE A 95 8.91 2.23 -8.41
N GLU A 96 9.65 3.17 -8.98
CA GLU A 96 11.05 2.94 -9.34
C GLU A 96 11.90 2.59 -8.11
N ARG A 97 11.61 3.21 -6.96
CA ARG A 97 12.34 2.95 -5.72
C ARG A 97 12.17 1.52 -5.22
N LEU A 98 11.12 0.82 -5.66
CA LEU A 98 10.92 -0.59 -5.29
C LEU A 98 11.88 -1.53 -6.01
N HIS A 99 12.42 -1.13 -7.16
CA HIS A 99 13.21 -2.04 -8.00
C HIS A 99 14.52 -2.49 -7.36
N SER A 100 14.99 -1.79 -6.33
CA SER A 100 16.19 -2.19 -5.60
C SER A 100 15.90 -3.17 -4.46
N LEU A 101 14.65 -3.53 -4.25
CA LEU A 101 14.21 -4.37 -3.14
C LEU A 101 13.63 -5.68 -3.65
N PRO A 102 13.67 -6.75 -2.83
CA PRO A 102 13.11 -8.05 -3.23
C PRO A 102 11.59 -8.06 -3.08
N VAL A 103 10.91 -7.18 -3.82
CA VAL A 103 9.44 -7.07 -3.79
C VAL A 103 8.90 -7.53 -5.14
N PRO A 104 8.26 -8.71 -5.20
CA PRO A 104 7.60 -9.14 -6.43
C PRO A 104 6.47 -8.19 -6.79
N ILE A 105 6.40 -7.87 -8.09
CA ILE A 105 5.37 -7.00 -8.62
C ILE A 105 4.55 -7.80 -9.62
N CYS A 106 3.26 -7.93 -9.32
CA CYS A 106 2.34 -8.77 -10.10
C CYS A 106 1.28 -7.88 -10.73
N THR A 107 0.78 -8.32 -11.88
CA THR A 107 -0.34 -7.65 -12.56
C THR A 107 -1.56 -8.57 -12.62
N ASP A 108 -1.39 -9.84 -12.28
CA ASP A 108 -2.43 -10.85 -12.37
C ASP A 108 -2.96 -11.16 -10.98
N CYS A 109 -4.29 -11.12 -10.85
CA CYS A 109 -4.97 -11.42 -9.58
C CYS A 109 -4.81 -12.87 -9.12
N SER A 110 -4.21 -13.74 -9.92
CA SER A 110 -3.97 -15.12 -9.50
C SER A 110 -3.11 -15.21 -8.23
N VAL A 111 -2.32 -14.18 -7.94
CA VAL A 111 -1.55 -14.12 -6.69
C VAL A 111 -2.45 -14.24 -5.45
N LEU A 112 -3.69 -13.76 -5.56
CA LEU A 112 -4.66 -13.82 -4.47
C LEU A 112 -5.12 -15.24 -4.17
N GLU A 113 -4.98 -16.14 -5.14
CA GLU A 113 -5.41 -17.53 -5.00
C GLU A 113 -4.26 -18.47 -4.64
N THR A 114 -3.04 -18.10 -5.02
CA THR A 114 -1.89 -18.97 -4.89
C THR A 114 -1.04 -18.69 -3.66
N GLN A 115 -1.22 -17.54 -3.03
CA GLN A 115 -0.42 -17.15 -1.87
C GLN A 115 -1.31 -16.74 -0.71
N HIS A 116 -0.80 -16.99 0.50
CA HIS A 116 -1.43 -16.54 1.73
C HIS A 116 -0.76 -15.26 2.20
N PHE A 117 -1.55 -14.28 2.64
CA PHE A 117 -1.05 -13.04 3.20
C PHE A 117 -1.60 -12.83 4.60
N ASP A 118 -0.77 -12.33 5.49
CA ASP A 118 -1.16 -12.02 6.86
C ASP A 118 -1.88 -10.69 6.95
N ALA A 119 -1.57 -9.77 6.03
CA ALA A 119 -2.18 -8.46 5.96
C ALA A 119 -2.27 -8.00 4.51
N ALA A 120 -3.20 -7.10 4.24
CA ALA A 120 -3.34 -6.48 2.94
C ALA A 120 -3.56 -4.98 3.10
N VAL A 121 -2.96 -4.20 2.20
CA VAL A 121 -3.16 -2.76 2.11
C VAL A 121 -3.93 -2.47 0.83
N ASP A 122 -5.04 -1.73 0.96
CA ASP A 122 -5.81 -1.27 -0.19
C ASP A 122 -5.36 0.15 -0.54
N ALA A 123 -4.55 0.26 -1.58
CA ALA A 123 -4.08 1.53 -2.13
C ALA A 123 -4.64 1.74 -3.53
N LEU A 124 -5.86 1.27 -3.76
CA LEU A 124 -6.50 1.28 -5.08
C LEU A 124 -7.39 2.49 -5.27
N TYR A 125 -8.24 2.80 -4.29
CA TYR A 125 -9.20 3.88 -4.39
C TYR A 125 -8.95 4.96 -3.35
N GLY A 126 -9.21 6.22 -3.73
CA GLY A 126 -9.05 7.36 -2.84
C GLY A 126 -10.21 7.55 -1.87
N THR A 127 -11.25 6.74 -1.97
CA THR A 127 -12.45 6.85 -1.14
C THR A 127 -12.77 5.49 -0.54
N GLY A 128 -13.57 5.50 0.49
CA GLY A 128 -14.03 4.27 1.12
C GLY A 128 -13.10 3.81 2.22
N PHE A 129 -13.63 3.79 3.41
CA PHE A 129 -12.95 3.23 4.56
C PHE A 129 -13.50 1.83 4.82
N HIS A 130 -12.60 0.88 4.98
CA HIS A 130 -12.95 -0.48 5.34
C HIS A 130 -12.35 -0.76 6.71
N GLY A 131 -13.08 -0.50 7.77
CA GLY A 131 -12.60 -0.68 9.14
C GLY A 131 -12.45 -2.12 9.57
N GLU A 132 -12.65 -3.05 8.67
CA GLU A 132 -12.64 -4.47 8.94
C GLU A 132 -11.74 -5.22 7.98
N PRO A 133 -11.38 -6.47 8.30
CA PRO A 133 -10.53 -7.27 7.42
C PRO A 133 -11.13 -7.42 6.03
N VAL A 134 -10.26 -7.38 5.02
CA VAL A 134 -10.66 -7.54 3.63
C VAL A 134 -10.40 -8.98 3.20
N SER A 135 -11.39 -9.59 2.55
CA SER A 135 -11.21 -10.89 1.95
C SER A 135 -10.53 -10.75 0.59
N TYR A 136 -9.84 -11.80 0.17
CA TYR A 136 -9.25 -11.82 -1.17
C TYR A 136 -10.33 -11.74 -2.25
N THR A 137 -11.51 -12.29 -1.98
CA THR A 137 -12.65 -12.19 -2.90
C THR A 137 -13.05 -10.73 -3.10
N HIS A 138 -13.07 -9.94 -2.04
CA HIS A 138 -13.39 -8.53 -2.13
C HIS A 138 -12.38 -7.79 -3.01
N LEU A 139 -11.07 -8.05 -2.81
CA LEU A 139 -10.02 -7.42 -3.61
C LEU A 139 -10.15 -7.78 -5.09
N ARG A 140 -10.51 -9.03 -5.40
CA ARG A 140 -10.68 -9.48 -6.78
C ARG A 140 -11.87 -8.83 -7.47
N ALA A 141 -12.85 -8.35 -6.73
CA ALA A 141 -14.03 -7.70 -7.30
C ALA A 141 -13.72 -6.31 -7.89
N HIS A 142 -12.59 -5.74 -7.56
CA HIS A 142 -12.13 -4.48 -8.10
C HIS A 142 -11.34 -4.73 -9.37
#